data_e50a2dd07f2d8fa6c4773c43f241b83a
#
_entry.id   e50a2dd07f2d8fa6c4773c43f241b83a
#
_cell.length_a   1.000
_cell.length_b   1.000
_cell.length_c   1.000
_cell.angle_alpha   90.00
_cell.angle_beta   90.00
_cell.angle_gamma   90.00
#
_symmetry.space_group_name_H-M   'P 1'
#
loop_
_entity.id
_entity.type
_entity.pdbx_description
1 polymer ?
#
loop_
_entity_poly.entity_id
_entity_poly.type
_entity_poly.pdbx_seq_one_letter_code
_entity_poly.pdbx_strand_id
1 'polypeptide(L)'
;MAEKENEIMRNKTMTRKTDTSRKILTVIMTALVVSMLAACGSSNTPGNTSASGNSTSSESGKIDYTTEENKADVYVTPAVENGEIAIDADTLTSDPIYVNYDSNGTNIQLIAVKASDGTTRLSLNTCQVCNPSPRAYFKEQDGKLVCQNCGNTFTMDSVGETSGGCNPTYIGYKNIDGKLTVSTADLDTYADRFTSWGGPVK
;
A
#
# COMPACT_ATOMS: atom_id res chain seq x y z
N MET A 1 41.20 25.04 -22.45
CA MET A 1 41.39 25.58 -21.08
C MET A 1 40.08 26.05 -20.46
N ALA A 2 39.15 26.65 -21.18
CA ALA A 2 37.88 27.16 -20.65
C ALA A 2 36.88 26.07 -20.14
N GLU A 3 36.90 24.86 -20.68
CA GLU A 3 36.00 23.80 -20.25
C GLU A 3 36.35 23.22 -18.86
N LYS A 4 37.61 23.14 -18.52
CA LYS A 4 38.04 22.66 -17.19
C LYS A 4 37.71 23.61 -16.04
N GLU A 5 37.67 24.91 -16.32
CA GLU A 5 37.31 25.92 -15.31
C GLU A 5 35.81 25.89 -15.02
N ASN A 6 34.98 25.59 -16.02
CA ASN A 6 33.52 25.46 -15.85
C ASN A 6 33.11 24.25 -15.02
N GLU A 7 33.84 23.16 -15.11
CA GLU A 7 33.57 21.93 -14.34
C GLU A 7 33.94 22.10 -12.86
N ILE A 8 35.04 22.83 -12.59
CA ILE A 8 35.47 23.14 -11.22
C ILE A 8 34.48 24.09 -10.53
N MET A 9 33.88 25.02 -11.26
CA MET A 9 32.87 25.94 -10.72
C MET A 9 31.55 25.23 -10.39
N ARG A 10 31.11 24.28 -11.22
CA ARG A 10 29.88 23.47 -10.95
C ARG A 10 30.04 22.59 -9.71
N ASN A 11 31.19 21.98 -9.53
CA ASN A 11 31.46 21.12 -8.36
C ASN A 11 31.54 21.93 -7.06
N LYS A 12 32.03 23.18 -7.12
CA LYS A 12 32.13 24.05 -5.95
C LYS A 12 30.77 24.58 -5.47
N THR A 13 29.81 24.72 -6.39
CA THR A 13 28.43 25.15 -6.07
C THR A 13 27.58 24.03 -5.48
N MET A 14 27.83 22.78 -5.89
CA MET A 14 27.11 21.60 -5.37
C MET A 14 27.53 21.25 -3.93
N THR A 15 28.81 21.40 -3.58
CA THR A 15 29.32 21.09 -2.23
C THR A 15 28.90 22.11 -1.16
N ARG A 16 28.59 23.36 -1.56
CA ARG A 16 28.12 24.37 -0.61
C ARG A 16 26.65 24.26 -0.20
N LYS A 17 25.81 23.61 -1.03
CA LYS A 17 24.37 23.44 -0.74
C LYS A 17 24.06 22.31 0.24
N THR A 18 24.94 21.33 0.38
CA THR A 18 24.75 20.19 1.28
C THR A 18 25.19 20.44 2.73
N ASP A 19 26.08 21.42 2.97
CA ASP A 19 26.61 21.67 4.30
C ASP A 19 25.72 22.59 5.16
N THR A 20 24.92 23.44 4.54
CA THR A 20 23.98 24.33 5.26
C THR A 20 22.75 23.59 5.77
N SER A 21 22.35 22.48 5.12
CA SER A 21 21.17 21.68 5.52
C SER A 21 21.43 20.77 6.72
N ARG A 22 22.70 20.41 6.99
CA ARG A 22 23.07 19.54 8.10
C ARG A 22 23.22 20.26 9.46
N LYS A 23 23.41 21.56 9.46
CA LYS A 23 23.61 22.34 10.70
C LYS A 23 22.33 22.83 11.36
N ILE A 24 21.19 22.76 10.70
CA ILE A 24 19.90 23.21 11.25
C ILE A 24 19.14 22.11 11.99
N LEU A 25 19.51 20.83 11.82
CA LEU A 25 18.79 19.70 12.42
C LEU A 25 19.28 19.30 13.82
N THR A 26 20.34 19.92 14.36
CA THR A 26 20.95 19.50 15.64
C THR A 26 20.55 20.36 16.85
N VAL A 27 19.71 21.37 16.69
CA VAL A 27 19.41 22.33 17.79
C VAL A 27 17.99 22.21 18.37
N ILE A 28 17.12 21.32 17.86
CA ILE A 28 15.70 21.27 18.30
C ILE A 28 15.37 20.01 19.17
N MET A 29 16.36 19.27 19.65
CA MET A 29 16.09 18.05 20.43
C MET A 29 16.58 18.08 21.88
N THR A 30 16.47 19.22 22.56
CA THR A 30 16.70 19.27 24.01
C THR A 30 15.75 20.22 24.71
N ALA A 31 14.50 19.88 24.85
CA ALA A 31 13.61 20.37 25.92
C ALA A 31 12.25 19.69 25.80
N LEU A 32 11.95 18.70 26.63
CA LEU A 32 10.66 18.41 27.24
C LEU A 32 10.63 16.99 27.80
N VAL A 33 11.31 16.83 28.92
CA VAL A 33 11.01 15.77 29.89
C VAL A 33 10.78 16.47 31.20
N VAL A 34 9.55 16.55 31.68
CA VAL A 34 9.19 16.54 33.12
C VAL A 34 7.65 16.44 33.29
N SER A 35 7.28 15.44 34.12
CA SER A 35 6.06 15.34 34.96
C SER A 35 4.71 15.02 34.29
N MET A 36 4.05 13.93 34.67
CA MET A 36 3.28 13.76 35.92
C MET A 36 2.93 12.30 36.19
N LEU A 37 3.30 11.88 37.39
CA LEU A 37 2.78 10.72 38.11
C LEU A 37 1.50 11.12 38.93
N ALA A 38 0.72 10.08 39.24
CA ALA A 38 -0.41 9.99 40.20
C ALA A 38 -1.79 9.96 39.53
N ALA A 39 -2.70 9.04 39.81
CA ALA A 39 -3.00 8.39 41.09
C ALA A 39 -3.78 7.08 40.89
N CYS A 40 -3.58 6.19 41.81
CA CYS A 40 -4.37 4.99 42.13
C CYS A 40 -5.79 5.31 42.62
N GLY A 41 -6.75 4.40 42.34
CA GLY A 41 -8.03 4.39 43.01
C GLY A 41 -8.68 3.01 42.83
N SER A 42 -8.67 2.24 43.93
CA SER A 42 -9.18 0.87 44.10
C SER A 42 -10.68 0.79 44.36
N SER A 43 -11.19 -0.45 44.12
CA SER A 43 -12.30 -1.16 44.87
C SER A 43 -13.72 -0.88 44.42
N ASN A 44 -14.61 -1.82 44.19
CA ASN A 44 -15.03 -3.06 44.85
C ASN A 44 -16.13 -3.76 44.05
N THR A 45 -16.07 -5.08 43.99
CA THR A 45 -17.18 -6.03 43.76
C THR A 45 -17.90 -6.25 45.12
N PRO A 46 -19.11 -6.85 45.25
CA PRO A 46 -19.91 -7.70 44.36
C PRO A 46 -21.44 -7.47 44.39
N GLY A 47 -22.15 -8.13 43.48
CA GLY A 47 -23.63 -8.20 43.57
C GLY A 47 -24.20 -9.13 42.48
N ASN A 48 -24.35 -10.38 42.86
CA ASN A 48 -25.03 -11.43 42.11
C ASN A 48 -26.55 -11.18 42.07
N THR A 49 -27.18 -11.21 40.88
CA THR A 49 -28.58 -11.59 40.77
C THR A 49 -28.83 -12.21 39.37
N SER A 50 -29.20 -13.48 39.42
CA SER A 50 -29.70 -14.28 38.28
C SER A 50 -31.07 -13.73 37.85
N ALA A 51 -31.25 -13.54 36.54
CA ALA A 51 -32.56 -13.61 35.90
C ALA A 51 -32.40 -14.16 34.48
N SER A 52 -33.02 -15.27 34.30
CA SER A 52 -33.32 -16.07 33.15
C SER A 52 -33.83 -15.28 31.93
N GLY A 53 -33.44 -15.69 30.75
CA GLY A 53 -34.30 -15.70 29.58
C GLY A 53 -34.02 -14.65 28.52
N ASN A 54 -33.36 -15.02 27.51
CA ASN A 54 -33.83 -15.13 26.15
C ASN A 54 -32.63 -15.36 25.22
N SER A 55 -32.51 -16.57 24.77
CA SER A 55 -31.60 -16.92 23.67
C SER A 55 -32.10 -16.25 22.39
N THR A 56 -31.59 -15.09 22.09
CA THR A 56 -31.63 -14.61 20.72
C THR A 56 -30.34 -15.07 20.07
N SER A 57 -30.46 -16.16 19.34
CA SER A 57 -29.45 -16.61 18.39
C SER A 57 -29.05 -15.42 17.52
N SER A 58 -27.81 -14.95 17.72
CA SER A 58 -27.15 -14.13 16.73
C SER A 58 -27.04 -14.98 15.48
N GLU A 59 -27.98 -14.81 14.57
CA GLU A 59 -27.84 -15.24 13.18
C GLU A 59 -26.57 -14.57 12.66
N SER A 60 -25.51 -15.37 12.56
CA SER A 60 -24.36 -15.05 11.77
C SER A 60 -24.91 -14.85 10.36
N GLY A 61 -25.17 -13.59 10.00
CA GLY A 61 -25.59 -13.23 8.66
C GLY A 61 -24.53 -13.75 7.73
N LYS A 62 -24.84 -14.84 7.06
CA LYS A 62 -24.18 -15.19 5.81
C LYS A 62 -24.38 -14.01 4.91
N ILE A 63 -23.32 -13.24 4.69
CA ILE A 63 -23.29 -12.26 3.61
C ILE A 63 -23.50 -13.07 2.33
N ASP A 64 -24.67 -12.90 1.74
CA ASP A 64 -25.00 -13.54 0.45
C ASP A 64 -24.29 -12.72 -0.64
N TYR A 65 -23.18 -13.23 -1.11
CA TYR A 65 -22.35 -12.63 -2.17
C TYR A 65 -22.96 -12.78 -3.57
N THR A 66 -24.25 -13.14 -3.70
CA THR A 66 -24.87 -13.50 -4.99
C THR A 66 -25.67 -12.40 -5.67
N THR A 67 -25.77 -11.18 -5.13
CA THR A 67 -26.65 -10.13 -5.64
C THR A 67 -25.99 -8.80 -6.03
N GLU A 68 -24.67 -8.76 -6.18
CA GLU A 68 -24.01 -7.59 -6.76
C GLU A 68 -23.73 -7.85 -8.24
N GLU A 69 -24.11 -6.90 -9.09
CA GLU A 69 -23.67 -6.88 -10.49
C GLU A 69 -22.15 -7.00 -10.49
N ASN A 70 -21.62 -8.15 -10.91
CA ASN A 70 -20.20 -8.43 -11.02
C ASN A 70 -19.59 -7.41 -11.99
N LYS A 71 -19.17 -6.27 -11.46
CA LYS A 71 -18.28 -5.39 -12.17
C LYS A 71 -17.02 -6.19 -12.48
N ALA A 72 -16.77 -6.44 -13.76
CA ALA A 72 -15.65 -7.27 -14.16
C ALA A 72 -14.33 -6.58 -13.76
N ASP A 73 -13.51 -7.27 -12.98
CA ASP A 73 -12.15 -6.81 -12.72
C ASP A 73 -11.42 -6.53 -14.04
N VAL A 74 -10.70 -5.42 -14.12
CA VAL A 74 -9.91 -5.04 -15.30
C VAL A 74 -8.47 -5.48 -15.10
N TYR A 75 -7.97 -6.32 -16.00
CA TYR A 75 -6.60 -6.82 -16.00
C TYR A 75 -5.85 -6.27 -17.21
N VAL A 76 -4.64 -5.77 -16.98
CA VAL A 76 -3.78 -5.24 -18.05
C VAL A 76 -2.37 -5.81 -17.91
N THR A 77 -1.69 -6.00 -19.04
CA THR A 77 -0.29 -6.42 -19.08
C THR A 77 0.48 -5.43 -19.96
N PRO A 78 1.07 -4.38 -19.36
CA PRO A 78 1.85 -3.41 -20.10
C PRO A 78 3.09 -4.03 -20.73
N ALA A 79 3.51 -3.50 -21.88
CA ALA A 79 4.81 -3.84 -22.43
C ALA A 79 5.93 -3.34 -21.52
N VAL A 80 7.03 -4.11 -21.46
CA VAL A 80 8.27 -3.65 -20.82
C VAL A 80 9.06 -2.83 -21.84
N GLU A 81 9.30 -1.58 -21.51
CA GLU A 81 10.10 -0.66 -22.32
C GLU A 81 11.22 -0.07 -21.47
N ASN A 82 12.46 -0.16 -21.94
CA ASN A 82 13.64 0.37 -21.26
C ASN A 82 13.81 -0.08 -19.80
N GLY A 83 13.34 -1.29 -19.46
CA GLY A 83 13.40 -1.83 -18.09
C GLY A 83 12.35 -1.26 -17.14
N GLU A 84 11.27 -0.68 -17.66
CA GLU A 84 10.14 -0.18 -16.90
C GLU A 84 8.82 -0.68 -17.51
N ILE A 85 7.78 -0.80 -16.69
CA ILE A 85 6.39 -0.87 -17.11
C ILE A 85 5.73 0.49 -16.87
N ALA A 86 4.81 0.88 -17.76
CA ALA A 86 4.09 2.14 -17.66
C ALA A 86 2.57 1.93 -17.68
N ILE A 87 1.87 2.65 -16.79
CA ILE A 87 0.41 2.65 -16.68
C ILE A 87 -0.05 4.09 -16.91
N ASP A 88 -1.05 4.26 -17.78
CA ASP A 88 -1.62 5.58 -18.04
C ASP A 88 -2.47 6.04 -16.85
N ALA A 89 -1.98 7.04 -16.13
CA ALA A 89 -2.63 7.58 -14.94
C ALA A 89 -3.95 8.29 -15.24
N ASP A 90 -4.11 8.83 -16.45
CA ASP A 90 -5.32 9.56 -16.85
C ASP A 90 -6.51 8.61 -17.09
N THR A 91 -6.24 7.33 -17.34
CA THR A 91 -7.28 6.30 -17.51
C THR A 91 -7.77 5.72 -16.18
N LEU A 92 -7.06 5.98 -15.08
CA LEU A 92 -7.43 5.44 -13.77
C LEU A 92 -8.67 6.13 -13.21
N THR A 93 -9.53 5.34 -12.60
CA THR A 93 -10.75 5.75 -11.91
C THR A 93 -10.70 5.31 -10.44
N SER A 94 -11.78 5.52 -9.70
CA SER A 94 -11.95 4.96 -8.35
C SER A 94 -12.04 3.43 -8.33
N ASP A 95 -12.25 2.82 -9.49
CA ASP A 95 -12.23 1.37 -9.63
C ASP A 95 -10.80 0.91 -9.92
N PRO A 96 -10.26 -0.04 -9.16
CA PRO A 96 -8.91 -0.49 -9.36
C PRO A 96 -8.77 -1.31 -10.66
N ILE A 97 -7.63 -1.17 -11.30
CA ILE A 97 -7.17 -2.11 -12.32
C ILE A 97 -6.05 -2.97 -11.75
N TYR A 98 -5.96 -4.19 -12.26
CA TYR A 98 -4.91 -5.14 -11.89
C TYR A 98 -3.89 -5.24 -13.01
N VAL A 99 -2.63 -4.96 -12.68
CA VAL A 99 -1.54 -4.87 -13.65
C VAL A 99 -0.63 -6.06 -13.49
N ASN A 100 -0.49 -6.86 -14.54
CA ASN A 100 0.36 -8.04 -14.54
C ASN A 100 1.75 -7.72 -15.10
N TYR A 101 2.77 -8.29 -14.47
CA TYR A 101 4.14 -8.29 -14.96
C TYR A 101 4.74 -9.69 -14.77
N ASP A 102 5.32 -10.24 -15.81
CA ASP A 102 6.02 -11.52 -15.74
C ASP A 102 7.50 -11.31 -15.35
N SER A 103 7.86 -11.80 -14.17
CA SER A 103 9.24 -11.86 -13.69
C SER A 103 9.76 -13.27 -13.84
N ASN A 104 10.34 -13.58 -15.01
CA ASN A 104 10.94 -14.88 -15.29
C ASN A 104 10.01 -16.09 -15.02
N GLY A 105 8.74 -15.98 -15.41
CA GLY A 105 7.72 -17.02 -15.22
C GLY A 105 6.97 -16.91 -13.90
N THR A 106 7.28 -15.92 -13.06
CA THR A 106 6.47 -15.58 -11.88
C THR A 106 5.63 -14.34 -12.18
N ASN A 107 4.31 -14.47 -12.17
CA ASN A 107 3.44 -13.30 -12.36
C ASN A 107 3.40 -12.45 -11.10
N ILE A 108 3.85 -11.22 -11.21
CA ILE A 108 3.72 -10.17 -10.20
C ILE A 108 2.51 -9.31 -10.59
N GLN A 109 1.56 -9.16 -9.69
CA GLN A 109 0.38 -8.34 -9.95
C GLN A 109 0.37 -7.09 -9.07
N LEU A 110 0.07 -5.95 -9.69
CA LEU A 110 -0.10 -4.67 -9.01
C LEU A 110 -1.57 -4.26 -9.01
N ILE A 111 -1.91 -3.32 -8.14
CA ILE A 111 -3.18 -2.60 -8.07
C ILE A 111 -2.89 -1.15 -8.41
N ALA A 112 -3.57 -0.60 -9.41
CA ALA A 112 -3.52 0.82 -9.73
C ALA A 112 -4.92 1.41 -9.66
N VAL A 113 -5.06 2.60 -9.04
CA VAL A 113 -6.36 3.23 -8.78
C VAL A 113 -6.20 4.74 -8.63
N LYS A 114 -7.27 5.49 -8.85
CA LYS A 114 -7.37 6.90 -8.45
C LYS A 114 -8.04 7.01 -7.09
N ALA A 115 -7.35 7.60 -6.12
CA ALA A 115 -7.87 7.87 -4.79
C ALA A 115 -8.91 9.00 -4.79
N SER A 116 -9.64 9.17 -3.68
CA SER A 116 -10.70 10.18 -3.54
C SER A 116 -10.17 11.62 -3.61
N ASP A 117 -8.89 11.82 -3.31
CA ASP A 117 -8.20 13.11 -3.43
C ASP A 117 -7.73 13.41 -4.88
N GLY A 118 -8.03 12.53 -5.83
CA GLY A 118 -7.65 12.63 -7.23
C GLY A 118 -6.23 12.19 -7.54
N THR A 119 -5.43 11.81 -6.54
CA THR A 119 -4.10 11.26 -6.78
C THR A 119 -4.17 9.81 -7.24
N THR A 120 -3.19 9.40 -8.04
CA THR A 120 -3.06 8.01 -8.47
C THR A 120 -2.25 7.22 -7.46
N ARG A 121 -2.68 5.98 -7.19
CA ARG A 121 -2.07 5.08 -6.22
C ARG A 121 -1.65 3.78 -6.89
N LEU A 122 -0.54 3.23 -6.45
CA LEU A 122 -0.02 1.96 -6.94
C LEU A 122 0.54 1.13 -5.78
N SER A 123 0.28 -0.17 -5.80
CA SER A 123 0.83 -1.15 -4.85
C SER A 123 0.95 -2.50 -5.50
N LEU A 124 1.66 -3.42 -4.87
CA LEU A 124 1.61 -4.84 -5.22
C LEU A 124 0.29 -5.45 -4.73
N ASN A 125 -0.33 -6.32 -5.52
CA ASN A 125 -1.50 -7.08 -5.11
C ASN A 125 -1.13 -8.26 -4.21
N THR A 126 -0.43 -7.96 -3.13
CA THR A 126 -0.14 -8.96 -2.08
C THR A 126 -0.20 -8.30 -0.71
N CYS A 127 -0.80 -9.00 0.24
CA CYS A 127 -0.96 -8.51 1.60
C CYS A 127 0.36 -8.60 2.38
N GLN A 128 0.73 -7.53 3.09
CA GLN A 128 2.00 -7.45 3.83
C GLN A 128 2.13 -8.53 4.91
N VAL A 129 1.04 -8.86 5.61
CA VAL A 129 1.02 -9.80 6.73
C VAL A 129 0.58 -11.20 6.30
N CYS A 130 -0.40 -11.31 5.38
CA CYS A 130 -0.94 -12.60 4.98
C CYS A 130 -0.01 -13.38 4.05
N ASN A 131 0.91 -12.70 3.35
CA ASN A 131 1.94 -13.37 2.55
C ASN A 131 2.85 -14.22 3.48
N PRO A 132 3.16 -15.49 3.15
CA PRO A 132 3.08 -16.12 1.82
C PRO A 132 1.82 -16.96 1.55
N SER A 133 0.68 -16.71 2.20
CA SER A 133 -0.54 -17.42 1.88
C SER A 133 -0.91 -17.29 0.38
N PRO A 134 -1.34 -18.37 -0.30
CA PRO A 134 -1.83 -18.30 -1.68
C PRO A 134 -2.99 -17.32 -1.87
N ARG A 135 -3.75 -17.04 -0.82
CA ARG A 135 -4.90 -16.14 -0.80
C ARG A 135 -4.54 -14.71 -0.35
N ALA A 136 -3.27 -14.40 -0.17
CA ALA A 136 -2.81 -13.07 0.27
C ALA A 136 -2.90 -12.03 -0.84
N TYR A 137 -4.04 -11.91 -1.52
CA TYR A 137 -4.32 -10.93 -2.55
C TYR A 137 -5.62 -10.17 -2.23
N PHE A 138 -5.83 -9.07 -2.92
CA PHE A 138 -7.00 -8.21 -2.76
C PHE A 138 -7.89 -8.28 -4.00
N LYS A 139 -9.19 -8.19 -3.75
CA LYS A 139 -10.21 -7.94 -4.77
C LYS A 139 -11.03 -6.73 -4.37
N GLU A 140 -11.52 -6.02 -5.38
CA GLU A 140 -12.53 -4.99 -5.16
C GLU A 140 -13.86 -5.64 -4.81
N GLN A 141 -14.51 -5.12 -3.77
CA GLN A 141 -15.87 -5.46 -3.35
C GLN A 141 -16.48 -4.21 -2.70
N ASP A 142 -17.60 -3.77 -3.20
CA ASP A 142 -18.36 -2.61 -2.67
C ASP A 142 -17.52 -1.34 -2.50
N GLY A 143 -16.70 -1.02 -3.49
CA GLY A 143 -15.83 0.17 -3.48
C GLY A 143 -14.64 0.07 -2.53
N LYS A 144 -14.30 -1.13 -2.06
CA LYS A 144 -13.17 -1.40 -1.15
C LYS A 144 -12.30 -2.54 -1.67
N LEU A 145 -11.06 -2.54 -1.28
CA LEU A 145 -10.17 -3.70 -1.44
C LEU A 145 -10.37 -4.65 -0.27
N VAL A 146 -10.66 -5.90 -0.55
CA VAL A 146 -10.84 -6.96 0.46
C VAL A 146 -9.73 -7.98 0.33
N CYS A 147 -8.96 -8.17 1.40
CA CYS A 147 -7.94 -9.22 1.46
C CYS A 147 -8.61 -10.60 1.46
N GLN A 148 -8.33 -11.41 0.46
CA GLN A 148 -8.99 -12.72 0.28
C GLN A 148 -8.52 -13.78 1.28
N ASN A 149 -7.47 -13.50 2.06
CA ASN A 149 -7.01 -14.40 3.12
C ASN A 149 -7.67 -14.11 4.47
N CYS A 150 -7.74 -12.86 4.91
CA CYS A 150 -8.22 -12.49 6.25
C CYS A 150 -9.54 -11.72 6.25
N GLY A 151 -10.05 -11.29 5.09
CA GLY A 151 -11.29 -10.54 4.98
C GLY A 151 -11.21 -9.06 5.37
N ASN A 152 -10.03 -8.56 5.77
CA ASN A 152 -9.87 -7.14 6.09
C ASN A 152 -10.09 -6.28 4.85
N THR A 153 -10.77 -5.14 5.07
CA THR A 153 -11.16 -4.21 4.00
C THR A 153 -10.35 -2.91 4.08
N PHE A 154 -10.06 -2.32 2.91
CA PHE A 154 -9.26 -1.11 2.77
C PHE A 154 -9.91 -0.18 1.76
N THR A 155 -9.84 1.12 2.00
CA THR A 155 -10.26 2.12 1.01
C THR A 155 -9.19 2.25 -0.09
N MET A 156 -9.59 2.74 -1.26
CA MET A 156 -8.65 3.00 -2.35
C MET A 156 -7.60 4.04 -1.97
N ASP A 157 -7.92 4.94 -1.03
CA ASP A 157 -7.00 5.97 -0.53
C ASP A 157 -5.80 5.39 0.24
N SER A 158 -5.93 4.16 0.76
CA SER A 158 -4.85 3.49 1.50
C SER A 158 -3.89 2.69 0.62
N VAL A 159 -4.19 2.55 -0.68
CA VAL A 159 -3.33 1.81 -1.62
C VAL A 159 -1.96 2.47 -1.71
N GLY A 160 -0.90 1.73 -1.38
CA GLY A 160 0.47 2.21 -1.44
C GLY A 160 0.87 3.27 -0.41
N GLU A 161 -0.02 3.67 0.50
CA GLU A 161 0.25 4.72 1.50
C GLU A 161 0.57 4.15 2.89
N THR A 162 0.01 3.00 3.22
CA THR A 162 0.10 2.45 4.57
C THR A 162 1.09 1.29 4.63
N SER A 163 2.03 1.38 5.57
CA SER A 163 2.99 0.33 5.89
C SER A 163 2.57 -0.40 7.16
N GLY A 164 2.72 -1.72 7.16
CA GLY A 164 2.35 -2.59 8.28
C GLY A 164 0.88 -3.02 8.25
N GLY A 165 0.53 -4.04 9.04
CA GLY A 165 -0.81 -4.64 9.02
C GLY A 165 -1.13 -5.36 7.72
N CYS A 166 -2.42 -5.63 7.50
CA CYS A 166 -2.88 -6.36 6.30
C CYS A 166 -3.04 -5.48 5.05
N ASN A 167 -2.25 -4.42 4.89
CA ASN A 167 -2.32 -3.53 3.74
C ASN A 167 -1.72 -4.16 2.47
N PRO A 168 -2.11 -3.67 1.27
CA PRO A 168 -1.38 -3.95 0.05
C PRO A 168 0.10 -3.55 0.18
N THR A 169 0.99 -4.36 -0.40
CA THR A 169 2.42 -4.13 -0.25
C THR A 169 2.86 -2.92 -1.07
N TYR A 170 3.50 -1.95 -0.42
CA TYR A 170 4.07 -0.77 -1.06
C TYR A 170 5.10 -1.16 -2.13
N ILE A 171 5.12 -0.39 -3.21
CA ILE A 171 6.20 -0.38 -4.20
C ILE A 171 6.49 1.04 -4.65
N GLY A 172 7.78 1.37 -4.83
CA GLY A 172 8.17 2.67 -5.38
C GLY A 172 7.78 2.82 -6.84
N TYR A 173 7.21 3.96 -7.20
CA TYR A 173 6.89 4.31 -8.58
C TYR A 173 7.12 5.80 -8.82
N LYS A 174 7.16 6.19 -10.09
CA LYS A 174 7.21 7.60 -10.51
C LYS A 174 5.92 7.94 -11.25
N ASN A 175 5.43 9.15 -11.10
CA ASN A 175 4.37 9.70 -11.95
C ASN A 175 5.00 10.82 -12.78
N ILE A 176 5.19 10.57 -14.07
CA ILE A 176 5.83 11.48 -15.01
C ILE A 176 4.92 11.59 -16.23
N ASP A 177 4.52 12.82 -16.55
CA ASP A 177 3.71 13.13 -17.72
C ASP A 177 2.44 12.26 -17.83
N GLY A 178 1.74 12.06 -16.71
CA GLY A 178 0.51 11.25 -16.65
C GLY A 178 0.72 9.74 -16.74
N LYS A 179 1.96 9.26 -16.55
CA LYS A 179 2.28 7.83 -16.52
C LYS A 179 2.88 7.41 -15.18
N LEU A 180 2.30 6.37 -14.58
CA LEU A 180 2.90 5.67 -13.45
C LEU A 180 3.91 4.68 -14.00
N THR A 181 5.19 4.87 -13.70
CA THR A 181 6.27 3.99 -14.14
C THR A 181 6.90 3.26 -12.97
N VAL A 182 7.16 1.97 -13.17
CA VAL A 182 7.82 1.09 -12.20
C VAL A 182 8.96 0.38 -12.87
N SER A 183 10.13 0.37 -12.23
CA SER A 183 11.29 -0.39 -12.67
C SER A 183 11.03 -1.89 -12.58
N THR A 184 11.32 -2.62 -13.65
CA THR A 184 11.24 -4.10 -13.64
C THR A 184 12.25 -4.70 -12.66
N ALA A 185 13.42 -4.08 -12.50
CA ALA A 185 14.40 -4.52 -11.52
C ALA A 185 13.88 -4.41 -10.07
N ASP A 186 13.08 -3.37 -9.77
CA ASP A 186 12.44 -3.25 -8.46
C ASP A 186 11.32 -4.30 -8.30
N LEU A 187 10.51 -4.53 -9.34
CA LEU A 187 9.49 -5.58 -9.35
C LEU A 187 10.09 -6.97 -9.11
N ASP A 188 11.18 -7.30 -9.78
CA ASP A 188 11.85 -8.60 -9.66
C ASP A 188 12.28 -8.90 -8.22
N THR A 189 12.58 -7.88 -7.40
CA THR A 189 12.90 -8.08 -5.97
C THR A 189 11.74 -8.63 -5.15
N TYR A 190 10.52 -8.53 -5.65
CA TYR A 190 9.31 -9.03 -5.00
C TYR A 190 8.82 -10.38 -5.55
N ALA A 191 9.50 -10.99 -6.51
CA ALA A 191 9.08 -12.25 -7.14
C ALA A 191 8.82 -13.36 -6.10
N ASP A 192 9.63 -13.46 -5.07
CA ASP A 192 9.49 -14.45 -4.00
C ASP A 192 8.13 -14.35 -3.27
N ARG A 193 7.54 -13.15 -3.21
CA ARG A 193 6.22 -12.95 -2.60
C ARG A 193 5.07 -13.52 -3.43
N PHE A 194 5.33 -13.82 -4.71
CA PHE A 194 4.34 -14.32 -5.65
C PHE A 194 4.52 -15.79 -6.01
N THR A 195 5.54 -16.47 -5.50
CA THR A 195 5.80 -17.90 -5.79
C THR A 195 4.66 -18.83 -5.36
N SER A 196 4.02 -18.54 -4.23
CA SER A 196 2.87 -19.29 -3.73
C SER A 196 1.54 -18.54 -3.94
N TRP A 197 1.59 -17.37 -4.58
CA TRP A 197 0.43 -16.52 -4.75
C TRP A 197 -0.56 -17.12 -5.76
N GLY A 198 -1.80 -17.36 -5.29
CA GLY A 198 -2.87 -17.99 -6.07
C GLY A 198 -3.94 -17.00 -6.52
N GLY A 199 -3.58 -15.71 -6.62
CA GLY A 199 -4.51 -14.69 -7.07
C GLY A 199 -4.86 -14.80 -8.54
N PRO A 200 -5.87 -14.07 -8.98
CA PRO A 200 -6.35 -14.12 -10.35
C PRO A 200 -5.32 -13.50 -11.30
N VAL A 201 -4.80 -14.33 -12.18
CA VAL A 201 -4.08 -13.89 -13.38
C VAL A 201 -5.08 -14.03 -14.53
N LYS A 202 -5.55 -12.93 -15.09
CA LYS A 202 -6.47 -12.94 -16.23
C LYS A 202 -5.96 -12.01 -17.33
#